data_8d75b19e239dc571b59bcfeeb1c9da46
#
_entry.id   8d75b19e239dc571b59bcfeeb1c9da46
#
_cell.length_a   1.000
_cell.length_b   1.000
_cell.length_c   1.000
_cell.angle_alpha   90.00
_cell.angle_beta   90.00
_cell.angle_gamma   90.00
#
_symmetry.space_group_name_H-M   'P 1'
#
loop_
_entity.id
_entity.type
_entity.pdbx_description
1 polymer ?
#
loop_
_entity_poly.entity_id
_entity_poly.type
_entity_poly.pdbx_seq_one_letter_code
_entity_poly.pdbx_strand_id
1 'polypeptide(L)'
;MSKSLADRLVALVRDTSSSLPEDVLKALKGAVRQEKKGSSAAVVLKTILENCEIAAKRGTPLCQDTGTLTFFVDERLRRKVTPVVIKKAVAIATEKGYLRKNTIDAVTGKSCDDNCAEGAPVIHYVSSSAKGGVTLLLKGGGSENMSRQYSLPDATLGAGRDLAGVRKCVLDAVQKIQGYGCAPGILGISIGGDRATGYEVAKEQLLRPLNERMSDLEKKLLKEANSLGIGPMGLGGKTTLLGVKIAARTRVPASFFVTIAYMCWACRRRTIRI
;
A
#
# COMPACT_ATOMS: atom_id res chain seq x y z
N MET A 1 26.08 15.78 16.67
CA MET A 1 25.04 16.80 16.34
C MET A 1 23.72 16.08 16.06
N SER A 2 22.64 16.47 16.71
CA SER A 2 21.30 15.94 16.44
C SER A 2 20.88 16.32 15.02
N LYS A 3 20.40 15.35 14.21
CA LYS A 3 19.86 15.62 12.87
C LYS A 3 18.65 16.51 12.97
N SER A 4 18.54 17.51 12.07
CA SER A 4 17.36 18.37 12.00
C SER A 4 16.10 17.55 11.67
N LEU A 5 14.92 18.09 11.95
CA LEU A 5 13.65 17.43 11.60
C LEU A 5 13.55 17.18 10.09
N ALA A 6 13.98 18.16 9.29
CA ALA A 6 14.01 18.01 7.82
C ALA A 6 14.91 16.85 7.39
N ASP A 7 16.12 16.72 7.95
CA ASP A 7 17.01 15.61 7.63
C ASP A 7 16.43 14.25 8.00
N ARG A 8 15.70 14.18 9.13
CA ARG A 8 15.01 12.96 9.56
C ARG A 8 13.88 12.56 8.60
N LEU A 9 13.12 13.54 8.09
CA LEU A 9 12.08 13.31 7.09
C LEU A 9 12.67 12.95 5.72
N VAL A 10 13.77 13.58 5.30
CA VAL A 10 14.50 13.18 4.07
C VAL A 10 15.00 11.73 4.20
N ALA A 11 15.56 11.36 5.34
CA ALA A 11 15.97 9.99 5.60
C ALA A 11 14.77 9.01 5.57
N LEU A 12 13.63 9.40 6.15
CA LEU A 12 12.38 8.62 6.07
C LEU A 12 11.99 8.36 4.61
N VAL A 13 12.00 9.39 3.76
CA VAL A 13 11.67 9.25 2.33
C VAL A 13 12.64 8.31 1.63
N ARG A 14 13.96 8.53 1.80
CA ARG A 14 15.00 7.67 1.23
C ARG A 14 14.80 6.22 1.62
N ASP A 15 14.70 5.96 2.91
CA ASP A 15 14.64 4.59 3.44
C ASP A 15 13.32 3.89 3.07
N THR A 16 12.21 4.65 2.94
CA THR A 16 10.94 4.12 2.47
C THR A 16 10.98 3.79 0.99
N SER A 17 11.64 4.62 0.16
CA SER A 17 11.72 4.40 -1.29
C SER A 17 12.66 3.26 -1.68
N SER A 18 13.73 3.03 -0.91
CA SER A 18 14.80 2.10 -1.25
C SER A 18 14.71 0.74 -0.57
N SER A 19 13.86 0.57 0.45
CA SER A 19 13.78 -0.70 1.18
C SER A 19 12.36 -1.05 1.63
N LEU A 20 12.04 -2.35 1.62
CA LEU A 20 10.80 -2.86 2.15
C LEU A 20 10.87 -3.04 3.68
N PRO A 21 9.73 -2.97 4.37
CA PRO A 21 9.64 -3.39 5.76
C PRO A 21 9.99 -4.89 5.92
N GLU A 22 10.52 -5.25 7.08
CA GLU A 22 10.97 -6.61 7.35
C GLU A 22 9.84 -7.66 7.23
N ASP A 23 8.64 -7.31 7.66
CA ASP A 23 7.47 -8.20 7.57
C ASP A 23 7.09 -8.52 6.10
N VAL A 24 7.22 -7.56 5.20
CA VAL A 24 6.99 -7.75 3.76
C VAL A 24 8.10 -8.60 3.14
N LEU A 25 9.37 -8.32 3.47
CA LEU A 25 10.49 -9.14 3.01
C LEU A 25 10.36 -10.60 3.49
N LYS A 26 9.96 -10.81 4.75
CA LYS A 26 9.73 -12.14 5.32
C LYS A 26 8.59 -12.86 4.59
N ALA A 27 7.50 -12.15 4.26
CA ALA A 27 6.38 -12.70 3.50
C ALA A 27 6.82 -13.10 2.08
N LEU A 28 7.59 -12.26 1.38
CA LEU A 28 8.14 -12.59 0.05
C LEU A 28 9.08 -13.80 0.09
N LYS A 29 9.98 -13.88 1.08
CA LYS A 29 10.83 -15.07 1.29
C LYS A 29 10.00 -16.32 1.57
N GLY A 30 8.89 -16.17 2.30
CA GLY A 30 7.91 -17.24 2.52
C GLY A 30 7.25 -17.70 1.23
N ALA A 31 6.85 -16.76 0.38
CA ALA A 31 6.24 -17.02 -0.92
C ALA A 31 7.18 -17.85 -1.82
N VAL A 32 8.48 -17.48 -1.91
CA VAL A 32 9.46 -18.28 -2.70
C VAL A 32 9.47 -19.76 -2.28
N ARG A 33 9.38 -20.04 -0.96
CA ARG A 33 9.40 -21.41 -0.45
C ARG A 33 8.14 -22.22 -0.78
N GLN A 34 7.02 -21.54 -1.05
CA GLN A 34 5.75 -22.19 -1.39
C GLN A 34 5.61 -22.52 -2.89
N GLU A 35 6.35 -21.80 -3.74
CA GLU A 35 6.30 -22.00 -5.18
C GLU A 35 7.11 -23.22 -5.62
N LYS A 36 6.69 -23.84 -6.74
CA LYS A 36 7.44 -24.96 -7.34
C LYS A 36 8.81 -24.47 -7.79
N LYS A 37 9.87 -25.17 -7.39
CA LYS A 37 11.25 -24.86 -7.78
C LYS A 37 11.37 -24.81 -9.31
N GLY A 38 11.95 -23.74 -9.85
CA GLY A 38 12.13 -23.54 -11.28
C GLY A 38 10.88 -23.02 -12.02
N SER A 39 9.73 -22.83 -11.36
CA SER A 39 8.56 -22.20 -11.97
C SER A 39 8.79 -20.71 -12.21
N SER A 40 8.06 -20.12 -13.18
CA SER A 40 8.08 -18.67 -13.45
C SER A 40 7.79 -17.86 -12.18
N ALA A 41 6.84 -18.30 -11.35
CA ALA A 41 6.53 -17.69 -10.05
C ALA A 41 7.75 -17.65 -9.11
N ALA A 42 8.47 -18.77 -8.98
CA ALA A 42 9.66 -18.86 -8.13
C ALA A 42 10.81 -17.99 -8.66
N VAL A 43 11.00 -17.93 -9.98
CA VAL A 43 12.02 -17.08 -10.63
C VAL A 43 11.71 -15.60 -10.36
N VAL A 44 10.48 -15.17 -10.65
CA VAL A 44 10.06 -13.78 -10.45
C VAL A 44 10.20 -13.34 -8.99
N LEU A 45 9.77 -14.16 -8.02
CA LEU A 45 9.92 -13.82 -6.60
C LEU A 45 11.38 -13.69 -6.17
N LYS A 46 12.28 -14.51 -6.73
CA LYS A 46 13.74 -14.37 -6.47
C LYS A 46 14.28 -13.08 -7.06
N THR A 47 13.91 -12.74 -8.29
CA THR A 47 14.29 -11.47 -8.94
C THR A 47 13.78 -10.26 -8.14
N ILE A 48 12.55 -10.32 -7.60
CA ILE A 48 12.02 -9.29 -6.70
C ILE A 48 12.88 -9.15 -5.44
N LEU A 49 13.27 -10.25 -4.81
CA LEU A 49 14.12 -10.21 -3.61
C LEU A 49 15.51 -9.67 -3.91
N GLU A 50 16.11 -10.07 -5.03
CA GLU A 50 17.39 -9.54 -5.49
C GLU A 50 17.33 -8.02 -5.73
N ASN A 51 16.26 -7.55 -6.41
CA ASN A 51 16.01 -6.12 -6.57
C ASN A 51 15.91 -5.39 -5.21
N CYS A 52 15.22 -5.99 -4.23
CA CYS A 52 15.13 -5.42 -2.88
C CYS A 52 16.51 -5.28 -2.22
N GLU A 53 17.38 -6.28 -2.36
CA GLU A 53 18.75 -6.25 -1.80
C GLU A 53 19.61 -5.18 -2.48
N ILE A 54 19.58 -5.11 -3.82
CA ILE A 54 20.32 -4.11 -4.59
C ILE A 54 19.86 -2.69 -4.23
N ALA A 55 18.55 -2.45 -4.23
CA ALA A 55 18.00 -1.14 -3.93
C ALA A 55 18.35 -0.68 -2.50
N ALA A 56 18.21 -1.56 -1.51
CA ALA A 56 18.55 -1.27 -0.12
C ALA A 56 20.06 -0.97 0.05
N LYS A 57 20.94 -1.77 -0.59
CA LYS A 57 22.40 -1.61 -0.53
C LYS A 57 22.87 -0.30 -1.18
N ARG A 58 22.24 0.07 -2.30
CA ARG A 58 22.60 1.27 -3.05
C ARG A 58 21.89 2.54 -2.58
N GLY A 59 20.83 2.41 -1.78
CA GLY A 59 19.98 3.53 -1.39
C GLY A 59 19.19 4.14 -2.56
N THR A 60 18.97 3.36 -3.63
CA THR A 60 18.24 3.77 -4.84
C THR A 60 16.77 3.37 -4.76
N PRO A 61 15.86 4.06 -5.48
CA PRO A 61 14.44 3.68 -5.49
C PRO A 61 14.21 2.22 -5.89
N LEU A 62 13.40 1.52 -5.12
CA LEU A 62 13.04 0.12 -5.31
C LEU A 62 12.21 -0.11 -6.58
N CYS A 63 11.45 0.91 -7.00
CA CYS A 63 10.54 0.88 -8.14
C CYS A 63 10.60 2.22 -8.89
N GLN A 64 10.45 2.18 -10.22
CA GLN A 64 10.36 3.37 -11.06
C GLN A 64 9.10 4.21 -10.76
N ASP A 65 8.05 3.60 -10.22
CA ASP A 65 6.84 4.29 -9.78
C ASP A 65 7.04 4.79 -8.34
N THR A 66 7.31 6.08 -8.18
CA THR A 66 7.37 6.73 -6.87
C THR A 66 6.02 6.56 -6.15
N GLY A 67 4.93 6.72 -6.89
CA GLY A 67 3.57 6.62 -6.38
C GLY A 67 3.14 7.87 -5.60
N THR A 68 1.96 7.77 -5.00
CA THR A 68 1.43 8.78 -4.10
C THR A 68 2.15 8.74 -2.77
N LEU A 69 2.78 9.86 -2.39
CA LEU A 69 3.37 10.03 -1.08
C LEU A 69 2.27 10.38 -0.08
N THR A 70 1.98 9.46 0.84
CA THR A 70 0.98 9.69 1.89
C THR A 70 1.64 9.65 3.26
N PHE A 71 1.61 10.79 3.94
CA PHE A 71 2.12 10.94 5.31
C PHE A 71 0.97 10.82 6.31
N PHE A 72 1.12 9.93 7.27
CA PHE A 72 0.25 9.82 8.45
C PHE A 72 1.04 10.36 9.64
N VAL A 73 0.65 11.51 10.12
CA VAL A 73 1.32 12.25 11.19
C VAL A 73 0.49 12.16 12.46
N ASP A 74 1.11 11.78 13.56
CA ASP A 74 0.45 11.82 14.86
C ASP A 74 -0.06 13.26 15.12
N GLU A 75 -1.34 13.41 15.44
CA GLU A 75 -2.00 14.71 15.67
C GLU A 75 -1.22 15.59 16.67
N ARG A 76 -0.58 14.99 17.66
CA ARG A 76 0.26 15.71 18.65
C ARG A 76 1.48 16.40 18.03
N LEU A 77 1.89 15.96 16.82
CA LEU A 77 3.02 16.55 16.09
C LEU A 77 2.58 17.64 15.09
N ARG A 78 1.29 17.94 14.94
CA ARG A 78 0.74 18.88 13.94
C ARG A 78 1.49 20.22 13.90
N ARG A 79 1.81 20.76 15.07
CA ARG A 79 2.54 22.06 15.18
C ARG A 79 4.02 21.95 14.79
N LYS A 80 4.62 20.78 14.88
CA LYS A 80 6.04 20.54 14.61
C LYS A 80 6.26 20.00 13.19
N VAL A 81 5.46 19.03 12.77
CA VAL A 81 5.52 18.37 11.45
C VAL A 81 4.45 19.00 10.57
N THR A 82 4.71 20.19 10.07
CA THR A 82 3.79 20.97 9.24
C THR A 82 3.87 20.55 7.75
N PRO A 83 2.86 20.87 6.93
CA PRO A 83 2.92 20.63 5.48
C PRO A 83 4.16 21.27 4.83
N VAL A 84 4.58 22.44 5.29
CA VAL A 84 5.78 23.12 4.76
C VAL A 84 7.04 22.30 5.01
N VAL A 85 7.20 21.75 6.22
CA VAL A 85 8.36 20.93 6.57
C VAL A 85 8.38 19.63 5.77
N ILE A 86 7.22 19.01 5.58
CA ILE A 86 7.09 17.78 4.78
C ILE A 86 7.40 18.06 3.31
N LYS A 87 6.80 19.09 2.69
CA LYS A 87 7.06 19.47 1.30
C LYS A 87 8.55 19.76 1.08
N LYS A 88 9.20 20.51 1.99
CA LYS A 88 10.65 20.76 1.93
C LYS A 88 11.45 19.44 1.91
N ALA A 89 11.10 18.48 2.76
CA ALA A 89 11.79 17.20 2.82
C ALA A 89 11.57 16.37 1.54
N VAL A 90 10.36 16.41 0.97
CA VAL A 90 10.03 15.73 -0.30
C VAL A 90 10.80 16.34 -1.47
N ALA A 91 10.86 17.68 -1.57
CA ALA A 91 11.62 18.38 -2.60
C ALA A 91 13.11 18.01 -2.54
N ILE A 92 13.74 18.06 -1.36
CA ILE A 92 15.14 17.65 -1.15
C ILE A 92 15.35 16.17 -1.52
N ALA A 93 14.43 15.28 -1.15
CA ALA A 93 14.53 13.86 -1.47
C ALA A 93 14.41 13.61 -2.98
N THR A 94 13.58 14.39 -3.69
CA THR A 94 13.44 14.35 -5.15
C THR A 94 14.71 14.85 -5.84
N GLU A 95 15.26 15.97 -5.41
CA GLU A 95 16.52 16.52 -5.91
C GLU A 95 17.68 15.52 -5.75
N LYS A 96 17.74 14.82 -4.60
CA LYS A 96 18.74 13.77 -4.33
C LYS A 96 18.53 12.45 -5.09
N GLY A 97 17.49 12.34 -5.92
CA GLY A 97 17.17 11.14 -6.69
C GLY A 97 16.61 9.98 -5.86
N TYR A 98 16.17 10.20 -4.61
CA TYR A 98 15.48 9.18 -3.80
C TYR A 98 14.05 8.94 -4.26
N LEU A 99 13.48 9.87 -5.03
CA LEU A 99 12.19 9.79 -5.69
C LEU A 99 12.36 10.18 -7.16
N ARG A 100 11.59 9.56 -8.05
CA ARG A 100 11.42 10.09 -9.41
C ARG A 100 10.45 11.26 -9.40
N LYS A 101 10.62 12.20 -10.32
CA LYS A 101 9.64 13.25 -10.61
C LYS A 101 8.42 12.59 -11.25
N ASN A 102 7.36 12.35 -10.48
CA ASN A 102 6.18 11.64 -10.96
C ASN A 102 4.84 12.24 -10.53
N THR A 103 4.88 13.43 -9.96
CA THR A 103 3.68 14.23 -9.73
C THR A 103 3.42 15.11 -10.94
N ILE A 104 2.22 14.99 -11.51
CA ILE A 104 1.80 15.74 -12.69
C ILE A 104 0.47 16.46 -12.40
N ASP A 105 0.29 17.62 -13.00
CA ASP A 105 -1.00 18.31 -13.02
C ASP A 105 -2.02 17.50 -13.82
N ALA A 106 -3.16 17.19 -13.21
CA ALA A 106 -4.15 16.30 -13.80
C ALA A 106 -4.85 16.85 -15.05
N VAL A 107 -4.86 18.17 -15.23
CA VAL A 107 -5.55 18.83 -16.36
C VAL A 107 -4.57 19.10 -17.50
N THR A 108 -3.40 19.65 -17.19
CA THR A 108 -2.42 20.06 -18.19
C THR A 108 -1.40 18.98 -18.55
N GLY A 109 -1.27 17.94 -17.72
CA GLY A 109 -0.23 16.92 -17.84
C GLY A 109 1.18 17.41 -17.51
N LYS A 110 1.34 18.66 -17.03
CA LYS A 110 2.64 19.24 -16.72
C LYS A 110 3.25 18.58 -15.47
N SER A 111 4.51 18.18 -15.56
CA SER A 111 5.24 17.58 -14.44
C SER A 111 5.57 18.61 -13.36
N CYS A 112 5.48 18.19 -12.10
CA CYS A 112 6.00 18.92 -10.94
C CYS A 112 7.38 18.39 -10.62
N ASP A 113 8.38 19.25 -10.70
CA ASP A 113 9.80 18.84 -10.62
C ASP A 113 10.25 18.36 -9.24
N ASP A 114 9.54 18.72 -8.19
CA ASP A 114 9.89 18.43 -6.79
C ASP A 114 8.90 17.48 -6.09
N ASN A 115 7.91 16.93 -6.82
CA ASN A 115 6.79 16.15 -6.29
C ASN A 115 5.90 16.91 -5.28
N CYS A 116 5.90 18.23 -5.31
CA CYS A 116 5.11 19.09 -4.43
C CYS A 116 4.15 19.96 -5.25
N ALA A 117 2.86 19.71 -5.10
CA ALA A 117 1.79 20.45 -5.76
C ALA A 117 0.60 20.62 -4.82
N GLU A 118 -0.51 21.14 -5.31
CA GLU A 118 -1.78 21.05 -4.62
C GLU A 118 -2.20 19.57 -4.52
N GLY A 119 -2.54 19.12 -3.29
CA GLY A 119 -2.85 17.71 -3.03
C GLY A 119 -1.66 16.75 -2.98
N ALA A 120 -0.42 17.22 -3.21
CA ALA A 120 0.79 16.39 -3.12
C ALA A 120 1.91 17.08 -2.32
N PRO A 121 2.57 16.35 -1.39
CA PRO A 121 2.19 15.04 -0.86
C PRO A 121 0.87 15.08 -0.07
N VAL A 122 0.17 13.94 0.05
CA VAL A 122 -1.03 13.79 0.88
C VAL A 122 -0.60 13.72 2.35
N ILE A 123 -1.27 14.46 3.23
CA ILE A 123 -0.93 14.52 4.66
C ILE A 123 -2.19 14.33 5.49
N HIS A 124 -2.21 13.24 6.27
CA HIS A 124 -3.25 12.96 7.25
C HIS A 124 -2.70 13.16 8.66
N TYR A 125 -3.38 13.98 9.47
CA TYR A 125 -3.11 14.05 10.89
C TYR A 125 -4.07 13.10 11.59
N VAL A 126 -3.50 12.10 12.27
CA VAL A 126 -4.25 10.97 12.81
C VAL A 126 -3.96 10.75 14.30
N SER A 127 -4.94 10.29 15.04
CA SER A 127 -4.74 9.78 16.40
C SER A 127 -4.10 8.40 16.31
N SER A 128 -2.76 8.35 16.30
CA SER A 128 -2.00 7.10 16.14
C SER A 128 -1.69 6.43 17.48
N SER A 129 -1.72 5.11 17.50
CA SER A 129 -1.17 4.30 18.60
C SER A 129 0.36 4.45 18.73
N ALA A 130 1.06 4.76 17.63
CA ALA A 130 2.49 5.09 17.63
C ALA A 130 2.69 6.54 18.07
N LYS A 131 2.66 6.77 19.39
CA LYS A 131 2.87 8.09 19.99
C LYS A 131 4.09 8.78 19.40
N GLY A 132 3.90 10.00 18.83
CA GLY A 132 4.96 10.81 18.23
C GLY A 132 5.49 10.21 16.91
N GLY A 133 4.69 9.45 16.18
CA GLY A 133 5.08 8.83 14.92
C GLY A 133 4.76 9.66 13.68
N VAL A 134 5.63 9.55 12.69
CA VAL A 134 5.37 9.94 11.30
C VAL A 134 5.53 8.71 10.44
N THR A 135 4.47 8.29 9.78
CA THR A 135 4.48 7.13 8.86
C THR A 135 4.37 7.64 7.43
N LEU A 136 5.25 7.19 6.55
CA LEU A 136 5.17 7.40 5.11
C LEU A 136 4.75 6.09 4.44
N LEU A 137 3.76 6.19 3.55
CA LEU A 137 3.35 5.17 2.61
C LEU A 137 3.60 5.67 1.18
N LEU A 138 4.34 4.91 0.37
CA LEU A 138 4.50 5.14 -1.06
C LEU A 138 3.67 4.11 -1.82
N LYS A 139 2.53 4.54 -2.34
CA LYS A 139 1.58 3.68 -3.06
C LYS A 139 1.60 4.00 -4.55
N GLY A 140 2.14 3.10 -5.35
CA GLY A 140 2.28 3.27 -6.79
C GLY A 140 0.96 3.50 -7.53
N GLY A 141 1.00 4.24 -8.64
CA GLY A 141 -0.17 4.54 -9.47
C GLY A 141 -0.84 3.28 -10.01
N GLY A 142 -0.06 2.27 -10.40
CA GLY A 142 -0.60 0.96 -10.78
C GLY A 142 -1.39 0.29 -9.65
N SER A 143 -0.93 0.42 -8.42
CA SER A 143 -1.66 -0.07 -7.25
C SER A 143 -2.92 0.74 -6.94
N GLU A 144 -2.90 2.07 -7.17
CA GLU A 144 -4.10 2.90 -7.03
C GLU A 144 -5.17 2.50 -8.05
N ASN A 145 -4.80 2.30 -9.31
CA ASN A 145 -5.71 1.90 -10.38
C ASN A 145 -6.38 0.54 -10.12
N MET A 146 -5.75 -0.34 -9.37
CA MET A 146 -6.29 -1.65 -9.03
C MET A 146 -7.19 -1.64 -7.79
N SER A 147 -7.26 -0.53 -7.06
CA SER A 147 -8.16 -0.36 -5.92
C SER A 147 -9.61 -0.27 -6.41
N ARG A 148 -10.57 -0.81 -5.64
CA ARG A 148 -11.99 -0.89 -6.02
C ARG A 148 -12.91 -0.64 -4.86
N GLN A 149 -14.09 -0.12 -5.17
CA GLN A 149 -15.16 0.03 -4.18
C GLN A 149 -16.47 -0.53 -4.76
N TYR A 150 -17.10 -1.38 -3.98
CA TYR A 150 -18.39 -2.01 -4.30
C TYR A 150 -19.48 -1.43 -3.41
N SER A 151 -20.67 -1.33 -3.95
CA SER A 151 -21.90 -0.98 -3.24
C SER A 151 -22.82 -2.19 -3.18
N LEU A 152 -23.15 -2.67 -1.99
CA LEU A 152 -24.01 -3.82 -1.82
C LEU A 152 -25.49 -3.40 -1.56
N PRO A 153 -26.47 -4.12 -2.12
CA PRO A 153 -26.31 -5.35 -2.90
C PRO A 153 -25.80 -5.07 -4.31
N ASP A 154 -25.05 -6.02 -4.88
CA ASP A 154 -24.61 -6.01 -6.27
C ASP A 154 -25.21 -7.21 -7.00
N ALA A 155 -26.16 -6.94 -7.89
CA ALA A 155 -26.87 -8.00 -8.64
C ALA A 155 -25.96 -8.73 -9.62
N THR A 156 -24.98 -8.05 -10.20
CA THR A 156 -24.04 -8.65 -11.16
C THR A 156 -23.18 -9.71 -10.50
N LEU A 157 -22.77 -9.49 -9.27
CA LEU A 157 -22.01 -10.45 -8.47
C LEU A 157 -22.92 -11.40 -7.68
N GLY A 158 -24.22 -11.18 -7.68
CA GLY A 158 -25.15 -11.86 -6.78
C GLY A 158 -24.76 -11.67 -5.31
N ALA A 159 -24.24 -10.49 -4.96
CA ALA A 159 -23.69 -10.18 -3.65
C ALA A 159 -24.73 -9.42 -2.80
N GLY A 160 -25.11 -10.00 -1.68
CA GLY A 160 -26.00 -9.39 -0.68
C GLY A 160 -25.27 -8.48 0.30
N ARG A 161 -26.03 -7.84 1.21
CA ARG A 161 -25.49 -6.98 2.29
C ARG A 161 -25.03 -7.81 3.50
N ASP A 162 -24.12 -8.76 3.28
CA ASP A 162 -23.62 -9.71 4.26
C ASP A 162 -22.13 -10.06 4.00
N LEU A 163 -21.54 -10.90 4.84
CA LEU A 163 -20.14 -11.32 4.68
C LEU A 163 -19.94 -12.22 3.45
N ALA A 164 -20.97 -12.91 2.96
CA ALA A 164 -20.89 -13.66 1.72
C ALA A 164 -20.77 -12.70 0.52
N GLY A 165 -21.52 -11.60 0.54
CA GLY A 165 -21.37 -10.52 -0.44
C GLY A 165 -20.01 -9.83 -0.39
N VAL A 166 -19.50 -9.53 0.81
CA VAL A 166 -18.12 -9.01 0.98
C VAL A 166 -17.10 -9.95 0.36
N ARG A 167 -17.20 -11.25 0.61
CA ARG A 167 -16.33 -12.27 0.01
C ARG A 167 -16.36 -12.22 -1.52
N LYS A 168 -17.55 -12.14 -2.12
CA LYS A 168 -17.69 -12.05 -3.58
C LYS A 168 -17.02 -10.81 -4.14
N CYS A 169 -17.18 -9.65 -3.51
CA CYS A 169 -16.50 -8.41 -3.90
C CYS A 169 -14.99 -8.53 -3.85
N VAL A 170 -14.43 -9.15 -2.80
CA VAL A 170 -12.98 -9.30 -2.65
C VAL A 170 -12.43 -10.23 -3.72
N LEU A 171 -13.07 -11.38 -3.99
CA LEU A 171 -12.62 -12.32 -5.01
C LEU A 171 -12.75 -11.72 -6.43
N ASP A 172 -13.82 -11.01 -6.73
CA ASP A 172 -13.99 -10.29 -7.99
C ASP A 172 -12.90 -9.21 -8.19
N ALA A 173 -12.57 -8.46 -7.13
CA ALA A 173 -11.47 -7.50 -7.19
C ALA A 173 -10.14 -8.17 -7.52
N VAL A 174 -9.80 -9.25 -6.82
CA VAL A 174 -8.55 -9.99 -7.05
C VAL A 174 -8.52 -10.58 -8.47
N GLN A 175 -9.64 -11.14 -8.93
CA GLN A 175 -9.78 -11.65 -10.29
C GLN A 175 -9.54 -10.57 -11.35
N LYS A 176 -10.07 -9.35 -11.14
CA LYS A 176 -9.91 -8.23 -12.07
C LYS A 176 -8.52 -7.59 -12.02
N ILE A 177 -7.82 -7.68 -10.89
CA ILE A 177 -6.44 -7.18 -10.74
C ILE A 177 -5.48 -7.99 -11.59
N GLN A 178 -5.64 -9.33 -11.67
CA GLN A 178 -4.74 -10.20 -12.42
C GLN A 178 -3.25 -9.88 -12.16
N GLY A 179 -2.41 -9.84 -13.21
CA GLY A 179 -1.03 -9.41 -13.14
C GLY A 179 -0.82 -7.88 -13.16
N TYR A 180 -1.84 -7.08 -13.47
CA TYR A 180 -1.73 -5.62 -13.63
C TYR A 180 -1.30 -4.89 -12.35
N GLY A 181 -1.61 -5.46 -11.19
CA GLY A 181 -1.24 -4.90 -9.89
C GLY A 181 0.17 -5.26 -9.42
N CYS A 182 1.03 -5.86 -10.24
CA CYS A 182 2.35 -6.35 -9.82
C CYS A 182 2.26 -7.26 -8.58
N ALA A 183 1.52 -8.38 -8.70
CA ALA A 183 1.39 -9.39 -7.64
C ALA A 183 2.76 -10.01 -7.27
N PRO A 184 2.92 -10.56 -6.06
CA PRO A 184 1.90 -10.77 -5.04
C PRO A 184 1.55 -9.50 -4.28
N GLY A 185 0.25 -9.24 -4.11
CA GLY A 185 -0.23 -8.00 -3.51
C GLY A 185 -0.59 -8.12 -2.03
N ILE A 186 -1.03 -6.99 -1.48
CA ILE A 186 -1.62 -6.88 -0.14
C ILE A 186 -2.94 -6.14 -0.28
N LEU A 187 -3.98 -6.62 0.38
CA LEU A 187 -5.27 -5.94 0.43
C LEU A 187 -5.47 -5.26 1.78
N GLY A 188 -5.74 -3.96 1.74
CA GLY A 188 -6.39 -3.23 2.82
C GLY A 188 -7.88 -3.11 2.50
N ILE A 189 -8.75 -3.56 3.40
CA ILE A 189 -10.19 -3.63 3.17
C ILE A 189 -10.92 -2.84 4.25
N SER A 190 -11.88 -2.00 3.81
CA SER A 190 -12.88 -1.39 4.67
C SER A 190 -14.26 -1.97 4.37
N ILE A 191 -14.98 -2.40 5.40
CA ILE A 191 -16.34 -2.88 5.32
C ILE A 191 -17.24 -1.87 6.03
N GLY A 192 -18.21 -1.29 5.32
CA GLY A 192 -19.10 -0.23 5.84
C GLY A 192 -18.51 1.17 5.64
N GLY A 193 -18.90 2.12 6.51
CA GLY A 193 -18.58 3.53 6.34
C GLY A 193 -19.34 4.19 5.19
N ASP A 194 -18.84 5.33 4.74
CA ASP A 194 -19.25 6.00 3.49
C ASP A 194 -18.20 5.80 2.39
N ARG A 195 -18.44 6.40 1.21
CA ARG A 195 -17.55 6.20 0.05
C ARG A 195 -16.15 6.76 0.25
N ALA A 196 -16.00 7.94 0.84
CA ALA A 196 -14.72 8.62 0.99
C ALA A 196 -13.92 7.99 2.14
N THR A 197 -14.51 7.88 3.33
CA THR A 197 -13.87 7.26 4.49
C THR A 197 -13.56 5.77 4.26
N GLY A 198 -14.32 5.09 3.39
CA GLY A 198 -14.02 3.73 2.97
C GLY A 198 -12.60 3.59 2.38
N TYR A 199 -12.20 4.49 1.49
CA TYR A 199 -10.84 4.47 0.92
C TYR A 199 -9.76 4.87 1.92
N GLU A 200 -10.01 5.84 2.79
CA GLU A 200 -9.07 6.22 3.85
C GLU A 200 -8.79 5.05 4.78
N VAL A 201 -9.84 4.43 5.30
CA VAL A 201 -9.74 3.27 6.20
C VAL A 201 -9.07 2.08 5.50
N ALA A 202 -9.39 1.80 4.23
CA ALA A 202 -8.77 0.72 3.49
C ALA A 202 -7.27 0.97 3.28
N LYS A 203 -6.83 2.20 2.99
CA LYS A 203 -5.41 2.56 2.89
C LYS A 203 -4.70 2.45 4.24
N GLU A 204 -5.33 2.83 5.34
CA GLU A 204 -4.77 2.66 6.68
C GLU A 204 -4.48 1.19 7.00
N GLN A 205 -5.30 0.25 6.51
CA GLN A 205 -5.05 -1.18 6.71
C GLN A 205 -3.74 -1.64 6.05
N LEU A 206 -3.27 -0.98 5.00
CA LEU A 206 -1.98 -1.27 4.38
C LEU A 206 -0.78 -0.91 5.28
N LEU A 207 -0.98 -0.10 6.32
CA LEU A 207 0.06 0.23 7.29
C LEU A 207 0.26 -0.86 8.34
N ARG A 208 -0.72 -1.76 8.53
CA ARG A 208 -0.64 -2.84 9.51
C ARG A 208 0.41 -3.87 9.14
N PRO A 209 1.21 -4.34 10.10
CA PRO A 209 2.22 -5.38 9.85
C PRO A 209 1.59 -6.68 9.33
N LEU A 210 2.25 -7.34 8.37
CA LEU A 210 1.77 -8.63 7.83
C LEU A 210 1.87 -9.77 8.85
N ASN A 211 2.80 -9.68 9.79
CA ASN A 211 2.98 -10.66 10.87
C ASN A 211 2.03 -10.46 12.06
N GLU A 212 1.18 -9.44 12.03
CA GLU A 212 0.10 -9.29 13.00
C GLU A 212 -0.92 -10.43 12.86
N ARG A 213 -1.44 -10.91 14.00
CA ARG A 213 -2.43 -11.99 14.03
C ARG A 213 -3.62 -11.65 13.13
N MET A 214 -3.88 -12.49 12.15
CA MET A 214 -5.03 -12.37 11.25
C MET A 214 -6.30 -12.88 11.92
N SER A 215 -7.42 -12.17 11.68
CA SER A 215 -8.77 -12.67 11.96
C SER A 215 -9.10 -13.89 11.08
N ASP A 216 -10.13 -14.63 11.42
CA ASP A 216 -10.53 -15.80 10.63
C ASP A 216 -11.07 -15.39 9.25
N LEU A 217 -11.71 -14.22 9.15
CA LEU A 217 -12.14 -13.66 7.87
C LEU A 217 -10.93 -13.28 6.99
N GLU A 218 -9.89 -12.64 7.54
CA GLU A 218 -8.66 -12.30 6.82
C GLU A 218 -7.95 -13.57 6.31
N LYS A 219 -7.84 -14.61 7.15
CA LYS A 219 -7.24 -15.91 6.75
C LYS A 219 -8.03 -16.58 5.63
N LYS A 220 -9.37 -16.60 5.76
CA LYS A 220 -10.26 -17.20 4.77
C LYS A 220 -10.12 -16.51 3.42
N LEU A 221 -10.21 -15.18 3.38
CA LEU A 221 -10.09 -14.40 2.15
C LEU A 221 -8.71 -14.53 1.51
N LEU A 222 -7.65 -14.53 2.30
CA LEU A 222 -6.29 -14.74 1.80
C LEU A 222 -6.13 -16.12 1.14
N LYS A 223 -6.64 -17.17 1.78
CA LYS A 223 -6.61 -18.54 1.24
C LYS A 223 -7.37 -18.64 -0.08
N GLU A 224 -8.59 -18.10 -0.12
CA GLU A 224 -9.44 -18.14 -1.31
C GLU A 224 -8.87 -17.30 -2.47
N ALA A 225 -8.35 -16.11 -2.19
CA ALA A 225 -7.68 -15.27 -3.19
C ALA A 225 -6.43 -15.96 -3.78
N ASN A 226 -5.66 -16.64 -2.96
CA ASN A 226 -4.49 -17.41 -3.43
C ASN A 226 -4.89 -18.65 -4.25
N SER A 227 -6.05 -19.25 -3.97
CA SER A 227 -6.55 -20.38 -4.76
C SER A 227 -6.98 -20.00 -6.19
N LEU A 228 -7.10 -18.70 -6.52
CA LEU A 228 -7.31 -18.24 -7.89
C LEU A 228 -6.10 -18.51 -8.80
N GLY A 229 -4.92 -18.76 -8.23
CA GLY A 229 -3.74 -19.19 -8.99
C GLY A 229 -3.15 -18.12 -9.91
N ILE A 230 -3.47 -16.84 -9.72
CA ILE A 230 -2.94 -15.73 -10.54
C ILE A 230 -1.42 -15.65 -10.38
N GLY A 231 -0.93 -15.76 -9.15
CA GLY A 231 0.49 -15.85 -8.84
C GLY A 231 1.29 -14.55 -9.05
N PRO A 232 2.61 -14.60 -8.78
CA PRO A 232 3.51 -13.46 -8.96
C PRO A 232 3.47 -12.93 -10.40
N MET A 233 3.27 -11.62 -10.55
CA MET A 233 3.15 -10.91 -11.83
C MET A 233 2.08 -11.49 -12.80
N GLY A 234 1.12 -12.29 -12.30
CA GLY A 234 0.10 -12.93 -13.12
C GLY A 234 0.62 -14.12 -13.93
N LEU A 235 1.78 -14.67 -13.58
CA LEU A 235 2.43 -15.77 -14.29
C LEU A 235 2.04 -17.16 -13.75
N GLY A 236 0.96 -17.22 -13.00
CA GLY A 236 0.55 -18.43 -12.28
C GLY A 236 1.33 -18.63 -10.99
N GLY A 237 0.85 -19.55 -10.15
CA GLY A 237 1.51 -19.88 -8.89
C GLY A 237 0.56 -19.85 -7.70
N LYS A 238 1.12 -20.09 -6.52
CA LYS A 238 0.36 -20.22 -5.27
C LYS A 238 0.15 -18.90 -4.54
N THR A 239 0.99 -17.88 -4.83
CA THR A 239 1.03 -16.64 -4.08
C THR A 239 0.55 -15.47 -4.92
N THR A 240 -0.75 -15.22 -4.90
CA THR A 240 -1.38 -14.02 -5.51
C THR A 240 -1.32 -12.84 -4.55
N LEU A 241 -1.54 -13.11 -3.26
CA LEU A 241 -1.50 -12.12 -2.18
C LEU A 241 -0.55 -12.55 -1.06
N LEU A 242 0.15 -11.58 -0.48
CA LEU A 242 0.97 -11.73 0.73
C LEU A 242 0.15 -11.56 2.01
N GLY A 243 -0.96 -10.83 1.95
CA GLY A 243 -1.79 -10.56 3.12
C GLY A 243 -3.09 -9.85 2.81
N VAL A 244 -4.01 -9.97 3.75
CA VAL A 244 -5.30 -9.27 3.78
C VAL A 244 -5.45 -8.65 5.16
N LYS A 245 -5.81 -7.37 5.23
CA LYS A 245 -6.06 -6.62 6.46
C LYS A 245 -7.41 -5.93 6.35
N ILE A 246 -8.28 -6.11 7.35
CA ILE A 246 -9.68 -5.69 7.32
C ILE A 246 -9.98 -4.77 8.50
N ALA A 247 -10.72 -3.70 8.25
CA ALA A 247 -11.41 -2.92 9.26
C ALA A 247 -12.90 -2.82 8.92
N ALA A 248 -13.74 -2.90 9.95
CA ALA A 248 -15.17 -2.64 9.83
C ALA A 248 -15.52 -1.26 10.41
N ARG A 249 -16.49 -0.60 9.83
CA ARG A 249 -17.05 0.68 10.28
C ARG A 249 -18.57 0.59 10.33
N THR A 250 -19.17 1.37 11.20
CA THR A 250 -20.63 1.56 11.20
C THR A 250 -21.09 2.13 9.87
N ARG A 251 -22.31 1.82 9.49
CA ARG A 251 -22.94 2.28 8.26
C ARG A 251 -24.39 2.64 8.49
N VAL A 252 -25.00 3.40 7.59
CA VAL A 252 -26.45 3.56 7.55
C VAL A 252 -27.11 2.34 6.89
N PRO A 253 -28.36 2.01 7.21
CA PRO A 253 -29.01 0.77 6.72
C PRO A 253 -29.01 0.63 5.20
N ALA A 254 -29.25 1.73 4.47
CA ALA A 254 -29.35 1.72 3.01
C ALA A 254 -28.04 1.56 2.27
N SER A 255 -26.90 1.91 2.87
CA SER A 255 -25.59 1.81 2.25
C SER A 255 -24.75 0.70 2.86
N PHE A 256 -24.05 -0.05 2.01
CA PHE A 256 -23.06 -1.02 2.44
C PHE A 256 -21.91 -1.06 1.44
N PHE A 257 -20.83 -0.40 1.77
CA PHE A 257 -19.65 -0.34 0.91
C PHE A 257 -18.61 -1.38 1.32
N VAL A 258 -17.97 -1.98 0.32
CA VAL A 258 -16.77 -2.80 0.46
C VAL A 258 -15.69 -2.12 -0.34
N THR A 259 -14.73 -1.51 0.35
CA THR A 259 -13.63 -0.77 -0.28
C THR A 259 -12.34 -1.54 -0.13
N ILE A 260 -11.63 -1.72 -1.24
CA ILE A 260 -10.42 -2.51 -1.35
C ILE A 260 -9.31 -1.62 -1.87
N ALA A 261 -8.36 -1.30 -1.01
CA ALA A 261 -7.10 -0.68 -1.39
C ALA A 261 -6.09 -1.78 -1.70
N TYR A 262 -5.67 -1.87 -2.95
CA TYR A 262 -4.65 -2.81 -3.38
C TYR A 262 -3.26 -2.19 -3.25
N MET A 263 -2.31 -2.96 -2.78
CA MET A 263 -0.88 -2.64 -2.77
C MET A 263 -0.12 -3.78 -3.43
N CYS A 264 0.81 -3.46 -4.35
CA CYS A 264 1.69 -4.43 -4.98
C CYS A 264 2.73 -5.01 -4.01
N TRP A 265 3.58 -5.93 -4.48
CA TRP A 265 4.68 -6.50 -3.69
C TRP A 265 5.60 -5.44 -3.10
N ALA A 266 5.78 -4.30 -3.79
CA ALA A 266 6.56 -3.16 -3.31
C ALA A 266 5.78 -2.31 -2.29
N CYS A 267 5.33 -2.93 -1.20
CA CYS A 267 4.65 -2.25 -0.10
C CYS A 267 5.64 -1.43 0.73
N ARG A 268 5.91 -0.21 0.24
CA ARG A 268 6.89 0.72 0.81
C ARG A 268 6.24 1.57 1.89
N ARG A 269 6.43 1.17 3.15
CA ARG A 269 5.97 1.93 4.31
C ARG A 269 6.99 1.93 5.42
N ARG A 270 7.11 3.04 6.12
CA ARG A 270 8.02 3.18 7.26
C ARG A 270 7.52 4.21 8.24
N THR A 271 7.74 3.96 9.52
CA THR A 271 7.43 4.87 10.61
C THR A 271 8.72 5.30 11.32
N ILE A 272 8.83 6.59 11.61
CA ILE A 272 9.83 7.14 12.53
C ILE A 272 9.13 7.85 13.69
N ARG A 273 9.79 7.88 14.84
CA ARG A 273 9.37 8.71 15.97
C ARG A 273 10.09 10.06 15.89
N ILE A 274 9.40 11.17 16.22
CA ILE A 274 9.95 12.53 16.17
C ILE A 274 10.20 13.04 17.59
#